data_626391ca203aa699b23a8f3cb38834f7
#
_entry.id   626391ca203aa699b23a8f3cb38834f7
#
_cell.length_a   1.000
_cell.length_b   1.000
_cell.length_c   1.000
_cell.angle_alpha   90.00
_cell.angle_beta   90.00
_cell.angle_gamma   90.00
#
_symmetry.space_group_name_H-M   'P 1'
#
loop_
_entity.id
_entity.type
_entity.pdbx_description
1 polymer ?
#
loop_
_entity_poly.entity_id
_entity_poly.type
_entity_poly.pdbx_seq_one_letter_code
_entity_poly.pdbx_strand_id
1 'polypeptide(L)'
;MAGRRLQALCLVLVLLLSTTAAPASAQADDPKQPSVDNPHMHFWGTSQLDQCWTHFDGNGSDGSSVDGYGMKEFSQGTQVEVDISCRIQSGENFKQDMWLNENGSINIELSFRIYSADCTDTSECKDLTLTLYRGNTEMAQSITSQETVNNYEDFTINWNIPINETMYRWNKSAEEPVVRVEYSAPGRTGWDCIIFDCTGEFRMYYSNNEDGQAVEANFPIVNATGDGSGDGGDNGDGGLGGAVGDSLPGFGLAAGLGALAMAAIASSRREE
;
A
#
# COMPACT_ATOMS: atom_id res chain seq x y z
N MET A 1 1.68 -43.48 52.52
CA MET A 1 1.52 -41.99 52.57
C MET A 1 2.47 -41.23 51.58
N ALA A 2 3.55 -41.82 51.09
CA ALA A 2 4.48 -41.18 50.14
C ALA A 2 3.92 -40.95 48.71
N GLY A 3 3.09 -41.88 48.22
CA GLY A 3 2.56 -41.78 46.84
C GLY A 3 1.60 -40.64 46.61
N ARG A 4 0.77 -40.28 47.61
CA ARG A 4 -0.16 -39.14 47.48
C ARG A 4 0.51 -37.76 47.44
N ARG A 5 1.69 -37.64 48.12
CA ARG A 5 2.49 -36.39 48.08
C ARG A 5 3.19 -36.18 46.74
N LEU A 6 3.65 -37.28 46.12
CA LEU A 6 4.31 -37.24 44.82
C LEU A 6 3.32 -36.86 43.69
N GLN A 7 2.10 -37.39 43.74
CA GLN A 7 1.02 -37.02 42.78
C GLN A 7 0.60 -35.57 42.88
N ALA A 8 0.50 -35.02 44.10
CA ALA A 8 0.15 -33.61 44.30
C ALA A 8 1.28 -32.69 43.80
N LEU A 9 2.54 -33.09 43.97
CA LEU A 9 3.69 -32.29 43.46
C LEU A 9 3.77 -32.25 41.93
N CYS A 10 3.48 -33.35 41.26
CA CYS A 10 3.42 -33.41 39.78
C CYS A 10 2.28 -32.56 39.22
N LEU A 11 1.11 -32.55 39.89
CA LEU A 11 -0.05 -31.76 39.45
C LEU A 11 0.21 -30.23 39.54
N VAL A 12 0.89 -29.80 40.61
CA VAL A 12 1.26 -28.39 40.79
C VAL A 12 2.34 -27.99 39.76
N LEU A 13 3.29 -28.89 39.46
CA LEU A 13 4.33 -28.61 38.45
C LEU A 13 3.74 -28.48 37.04
N VAL A 14 2.78 -29.31 36.66
CA VAL A 14 2.09 -29.24 35.37
C VAL A 14 1.24 -27.95 35.27
N LEU A 15 0.60 -27.54 36.35
CA LEU A 15 -0.19 -26.28 36.39
C LEU A 15 0.73 -25.05 36.30
N LEU A 16 1.93 -25.08 36.86
CA LEU A 16 2.89 -23.98 36.77
C LEU A 16 3.53 -23.87 35.38
N LEU A 17 3.69 -24.98 34.65
CA LEU A 17 4.21 -24.98 33.29
C LEU A 17 3.20 -24.52 32.25
N SER A 18 1.91 -24.62 32.54
CA SER A 18 0.86 -24.17 31.59
C SER A 18 0.56 -22.66 31.62
N THR A 19 1.08 -21.92 32.57
CA THR A 19 0.81 -20.47 32.72
C THR A 19 1.82 -19.57 32.01
N THR A 20 2.83 -20.11 31.32
CA THR A 20 3.84 -19.30 30.64
C THR A 20 3.65 -19.16 29.13
N ALA A 21 2.51 -19.60 28.58
CA ALA A 21 2.13 -19.14 27.26
C ALA A 21 1.69 -17.68 27.39
N ALA A 22 2.63 -16.76 27.34
CA ALA A 22 2.30 -15.37 27.08
C ALA A 22 1.44 -15.35 25.80
N PRO A 23 0.27 -14.70 25.81
CA PRO A 23 -0.42 -14.49 24.55
C PRO A 23 0.60 -13.84 23.63
N ALA A 24 0.83 -14.43 22.44
CA ALA A 24 1.46 -13.69 21.37
C ALA A 24 0.60 -12.45 21.24
N SER A 25 1.13 -11.31 21.68
CA SER A 25 0.50 -10.03 21.41
C SER A 25 0.44 -9.97 19.89
N ALA A 26 -0.76 -10.07 19.32
CA ALA A 26 -0.97 -9.67 17.95
C ALA A 26 -0.41 -8.25 17.89
N GLN A 27 0.72 -8.09 17.23
CA GLN A 27 1.31 -6.79 17.00
C GLN A 27 0.24 -6.05 16.20
N ALA A 28 -0.30 -4.98 16.75
CA ALA A 28 -1.27 -4.17 16.02
C ALA A 28 -0.60 -3.79 14.70
N ASP A 29 -1.26 -4.09 13.59
CA ASP A 29 -0.75 -3.74 12.28
C ASP A 29 -0.52 -2.23 12.25
N ASP A 30 0.67 -1.84 11.83
CA ASP A 30 1.03 -0.43 11.69
C ASP A 30 0.19 0.14 10.53
N PRO A 31 -0.71 1.09 10.78
CA PRO A 31 -1.61 1.61 9.74
C PRO A 31 -0.86 2.26 8.57
N LYS A 32 0.40 2.62 8.75
CA LYS A 32 1.24 3.19 7.68
C LYS A 32 1.92 2.13 6.80
N GLN A 33 1.74 0.86 7.12
CA GLN A 33 2.30 -0.26 6.35
C GLN A 33 1.24 -0.92 5.46
N PRO A 34 1.63 -1.35 4.24
CA PRO A 34 0.73 -2.08 3.36
C PRO A 34 0.36 -3.45 3.96
N SER A 35 -0.92 -3.80 3.91
CA SER A 35 -1.44 -5.11 4.31
C SER A 35 -2.73 -5.43 3.57
N VAL A 36 -3.22 -6.66 3.71
CA VAL A 36 -4.52 -7.06 3.13
C VAL A 36 -5.67 -6.19 3.65
N ASP A 37 -5.60 -5.78 4.92
CA ASP A 37 -6.60 -4.91 5.54
C ASP A 37 -6.35 -3.41 5.28
N ASN A 38 -5.17 -3.08 4.75
CA ASN A 38 -4.75 -1.72 4.44
C ASN A 38 -4.10 -1.64 3.04
N PRO A 39 -4.87 -1.83 1.96
CA PRO A 39 -4.35 -1.85 0.59
C PRO A 39 -4.27 -0.46 -0.07
N HIS A 40 -4.77 0.58 0.57
CA HIS A 40 -4.91 1.92 0.00
C HIS A 40 -3.71 2.80 0.35
N MET A 41 -3.00 3.27 -0.66
CA MET A 41 -1.94 4.25 -0.54
C MET A 41 -2.48 5.65 -0.86
N HIS A 42 -2.29 6.57 0.05
CA HIS A 42 -2.75 7.96 -0.03
C HIS A 42 -1.62 8.90 -0.44
N PHE A 43 -1.99 10.02 -1.08
CA PHE A 43 -1.08 11.02 -1.61
C PHE A 43 -1.20 12.33 -0.85
N TRP A 44 -0.07 12.91 -0.51
CA TRP A 44 0.05 14.15 0.24
C TRP A 44 1.11 15.04 -0.38
N GLY A 45 1.05 16.34 -0.14
CA GLY A 45 2.06 17.23 -0.69
C GLY A 45 1.89 18.68 -0.28
N THR A 46 2.81 19.52 -0.74
CA THR A 46 2.85 20.95 -0.44
C THR A 46 1.95 21.77 -1.38
N SER A 47 1.56 22.96 -0.94
CA SER A 47 0.75 23.88 -1.74
C SER A 47 1.45 24.36 -3.02
N GLN A 48 2.79 24.39 -3.06
CA GLN A 48 3.59 24.76 -4.24
C GLN A 48 3.87 23.60 -5.18
N LEU A 49 3.41 22.39 -4.87
CA LEU A 49 3.68 21.18 -5.65
C LEU A 49 5.19 20.95 -5.88
N ASP A 50 6.00 21.21 -4.86
CA ASP A 50 7.44 20.99 -4.87
C ASP A 50 7.86 19.72 -4.12
N GLN A 51 6.96 19.20 -3.28
CA GLN A 51 7.11 17.94 -2.56
C GLN A 51 5.80 17.14 -2.60
N CYS A 52 5.94 15.83 -2.80
CA CYS A 52 4.85 14.87 -2.74
C CYS A 52 5.34 13.62 -1.99
N TRP A 53 4.51 13.09 -1.11
CA TRP A 53 4.78 11.86 -0.39
C TRP A 53 3.55 10.98 -0.30
N THR A 54 3.76 9.72 -0.01
CA THR A 54 2.71 8.72 0.10
C THR A 54 2.88 7.90 1.37
N HIS A 55 1.82 7.34 1.87
CA HIS A 55 1.79 6.25 2.84
C HIS A 55 0.41 5.58 2.83
N PHE A 56 0.28 4.47 3.55
CA PHE A 56 -0.96 3.67 3.57
C PHE A 56 -1.99 4.13 4.61
N ASP A 57 -1.66 5.07 5.49
CA ASP A 57 -2.59 5.64 6.47
C ASP A 57 -3.37 6.81 5.86
N GLY A 58 -4.70 6.68 5.77
CA GLY A 58 -5.60 7.74 5.30
C GLY A 58 -5.74 8.94 6.24
N ASN A 59 -5.19 8.86 7.46
CA ASN A 59 -5.27 9.93 8.46
C ASN A 59 -3.97 10.74 8.61
N GLY A 60 -2.89 10.29 8.00
CA GLY A 60 -1.56 10.82 8.19
C GLY A 60 -1.18 11.95 7.23
N SER A 61 -1.93 13.04 7.17
CA SER A 61 -1.66 14.18 6.25
C SER A 61 -0.59 15.15 6.74
N ASP A 62 0.28 14.75 7.66
CA ASP A 62 1.26 15.63 8.32
C ASP A 62 2.09 16.45 7.33
N GLY A 63 1.96 17.78 7.43
CA GLY A 63 2.64 18.72 6.55
C GLY A 63 2.03 18.88 5.15
N SER A 64 0.93 18.20 4.84
CA SER A 64 0.20 18.38 3.59
C SER A 64 -0.48 19.75 3.51
N SER A 65 -0.66 20.24 2.29
CA SER A 65 -1.44 21.44 2.02
C SER A 65 -2.82 21.37 2.67
N VAL A 66 -3.21 22.43 3.36
CA VAL A 66 -4.54 22.55 4.01
C VAL A 66 -5.65 22.58 2.96
N ASP A 67 -5.35 23.13 1.79
CA ASP A 67 -6.31 23.22 0.68
C ASP A 67 -6.54 21.86 -0.02
N GLY A 68 -5.76 20.82 0.34
CA GLY A 68 -5.88 19.50 -0.25
C GLY A 68 -5.40 19.39 -1.69
N TYR A 69 -4.60 20.34 -2.17
CA TYR A 69 -3.93 20.29 -3.47
C TYR A 69 -2.61 21.05 -3.46
N GLY A 70 -1.76 20.75 -4.42
CA GLY A 70 -0.59 21.53 -4.79
C GLY A 70 -0.77 22.14 -6.16
N MET A 71 -0.22 23.35 -6.37
CA MET A 71 -0.41 24.10 -7.61
C MET A 71 0.89 24.77 -8.06
N LYS A 72 1.14 24.74 -9.38
CA LYS A 72 2.11 25.61 -10.06
C LYS A 72 1.36 26.56 -10.98
N GLU A 73 1.64 27.85 -10.83
CA GLU A 73 1.12 28.88 -11.71
C GLU A 73 2.02 29.05 -12.93
N PHE A 74 1.43 29.24 -14.10
CA PHE A 74 2.11 29.50 -15.35
C PHE A 74 2.00 30.99 -15.69
N SER A 75 3.05 31.73 -15.41
CA SER A 75 3.11 33.13 -15.83
C SER A 75 3.08 33.24 -17.36
N GLN A 76 2.55 34.34 -17.86
CA GLN A 76 2.41 34.62 -19.28
C GLN A 76 3.73 34.42 -20.05
N GLY A 77 3.71 33.56 -21.07
CA GLY A 77 4.85 33.33 -21.95
C GLY A 77 6.04 32.58 -21.33
N THR A 78 5.89 32.01 -20.14
CA THR A 78 6.91 31.17 -19.53
C THR A 78 6.61 29.70 -19.75
N GLN A 79 7.64 28.89 -20.02
CA GLN A 79 7.52 27.45 -20.00
C GLN A 79 7.43 26.98 -18.55
N VAL A 80 6.47 26.12 -18.27
CA VAL A 80 6.36 25.47 -16.96
C VAL A 80 6.58 23.98 -17.12
N GLU A 81 7.43 23.47 -16.27
CA GLU A 81 7.72 22.06 -16.17
C GLU A 81 7.26 21.58 -14.79
N VAL A 82 6.47 20.52 -14.80
CA VAL A 82 6.10 19.75 -13.62
C VAL A 82 6.80 18.41 -13.72
N ASP A 83 7.61 18.11 -12.73
CA ASP A 83 8.28 16.82 -12.55
C ASP A 83 8.32 16.55 -11.04
N ILE A 84 7.37 15.75 -10.56
CA ILE A 84 7.25 15.45 -9.15
C ILE A 84 7.15 13.94 -8.95
N SER A 85 7.84 13.46 -7.93
CA SER A 85 7.81 12.05 -7.53
C SER A 85 7.21 11.91 -6.13
N CYS A 86 6.07 11.26 -6.06
CA CYS A 86 5.41 10.90 -4.81
C CYS A 86 5.99 9.59 -4.31
N ARG A 87 6.73 9.66 -3.20
CA ARG A 87 7.45 8.54 -2.59
C ARG A 87 6.91 8.28 -1.19
N ILE A 88 7.10 7.09 -0.69
CA ILE A 88 6.82 6.79 0.73
C ILE A 88 7.54 7.83 1.61
N GLN A 89 6.79 8.39 2.55
CA GLN A 89 7.31 9.41 3.47
C GLN A 89 8.56 8.91 4.20
N SER A 90 9.56 9.76 4.30
CA SER A 90 10.81 9.43 5.00
C SER A 90 10.54 8.99 6.45
N GLY A 91 11.06 7.82 6.82
CA GLY A 91 10.81 7.20 8.13
C GLY A 91 9.66 6.20 8.17
N GLU A 92 8.85 6.14 7.12
CA GLU A 92 7.71 5.21 6.99
C GLU A 92 8.00 4.06 6.01
N ASN A 93 9.28 3.76 5.77
CA ASN A 93 9.72 2.71 4.86
C ASN A 93 9.10 1.36 5.21
N PHE A 94 8.92 0.51 4.21
CA PHE A 94 8.35 -0.82 4.38
C PHE A 94 9.13 -1.65 5.41
N LYS A 95 8.42 -2.20 6.38
CA LYS A 95 8.96 -3.09 7.43
C LYS A 95 8.96 -4.56 7.01
N GLN A 96 8.13 -4.89 6.02
CA GLN A 96 8.00 -6.21 5.42
C GLN A 96 7.78 -6.11 3.92
N ASP A 97 8.04 -7.18 3.19
CA ASP A 97 7.77 -7.24 1.77
C ASP A 97 6.26 -7.16 1.52
N MET A 98 5.86 -6.43 0.48
CA MET A 98 4.48 -6.39 0.00
C MET A 98 4.30 -7.42 -1.12
N TRP A 99 3.28 -8.26 -1.01
CA TRP A 99 2.94 -9.27 -2.00
C TRP A 99 1.61 -8.93 -2.66
N LEU A 100 1.54 -9.03 -3.97
CA LEU A 100 0.36 -8.70 -4.75
C LEU A 100 -0.24 -9.95 -5.39
N ASN A 101 -1.56 -9.95 -5.55
CA ASN A 101 -2.29 -11.00 -6.26
C ASN A 101 -1.94 -10.96 -7.75
N GLU A 102 -1.40 -12.04 -8.28
CA GLU A 102 -0.99 -12.17 -9.68
C GLU A 102 -2.15 -11.96 -10.67
N ASN A 103 -3.38 -12.23 -10.26
CA ASN A 103 -4.58 -12.01 -11.08
C ASN A 103 -5.27 -10.67 -10.80
N GLY A 104 -4.64 -9.81 -10.00
CA GLY A 104 -5.16 -8.49 -9.62
C GLY A 104 -4.65 -7.37 -10.51
N SER A 105 -5.02 -6.16 -10.14
CA SER A 105 -4.53 -4.92 -10.75
C SER A 105 -4.27 -3.88 -9.68
N ILE A 106 -3.23 -3.08 -9.84
CA ILE A 106 -3.06 -1.83 -9.10
C ILE A 106 -3.97 -0.80 -9.77
N ASN A 107 -4.82 -0.14 -8.99
CA ASN A 107 -5.67 0.93 -9.47
C ASN A 107 -5.17 2.24 -8.87
N ILE A 108 -4.78 3.19 -9.71
CA ILE A 108 -4.32 4.53 -9.30
C ILE A 108 -5.33 5.55 -9.81
N GLU A 109 -5.90 6.33 -8.90
CA GLU A 109 -6.77 7.45 -9.19
C GLU A 109 -6.07 8.72 -8.77
N LEU A 110 -5.83 9.62 -9.73
CA LEU A 110 -5.23 10.93 -9.47
C LEU A 110 -6.04 12.00 -10.18
N SER A 111 -6.35 13.07 -9.45
CA SER A 111 -7.13 14.17 -9.96
C SER A 111 -6.28 15.42 -10.16
N PHE A 112 -6.60 16.13 -11.24
CA PHE A 112 -5.88 17.31 -11.70
C PHE A 112 -6.82 18.40 -12.20
N ARG A 113 -6.28 19.63 -12.28
CA ARG A 113 -6.80 20.72 -13.10
C ARG A 113 -5.64 21.35 -13.86
N ILE A 114 -5.76 21.47 -15.16
CA ILE A 114 -4.70 22.00 -15.99
C ILE A 114 -5.26 23.10 -16.90
N TYR A 115 -4.56 24.24 -16.93
CA TYR A 115 -4.85 25.35 -17.79
C TYR A 115 -3.56 26.00 -18.29
N SER A 116 -3.21 25.75 -19.55
CA SER A 116 -2.00 26.25 -20.20
C SER A 116 -2.31 26.76 -21.61
N ALA A 117 -1.32 27.27 -22.29
CA ALA A 117 -1.46 27.51 -23.73
C ALA A 117 -1.36 26.21 -24.51
N ASP A 118 -1.92 26.22 -25.73
CA ASP A 118 -1.74 25.13 -26.67
C ASP A 118 -0.27 25.01 -27.08
N CYS A 119 0.21 23.80 -27.18
CA CYS A 119 1.56 23.52 -27.64
C CYS A 119 1.67 23.66 -29.15
N THR A 120 2.29 24.73 -29.58
CA THR A 120 2.59 24.95 -31.00
C THR A 120 3.90 24.32 -31.43
N ASP A 121 4.85 24.15 -30.49
CA ASP A 121 6.10 23.43 -30.68
C ASP A 121 6.16 22.22 -29.75
N THR A 122 6.00 21.05 -30.35
CA THR A 122 5.97 19.77 -29.60
C THR A 122 7.29 19.42 -28.93
N SER A 123 8.39 20.11 -29.26
CA SER A 123 9.70 19.86 -28.64
C SER A 123 9.81 20.39 -27.21
N GLU A 124 8.97 21.36 -26.84
CA GLU A 124 8.95 22.00 -25.52
C GLU A 124 7.80 21.51 -24.64
N CYS A 125 6.92 20.70 -25.21
CA CYS A 125 5.73 20.21 -24.51
C CYS A 125 5.85 18.74 -24.14
N LYS A 126 5.32 18.39 -22.98
CA LYS A 126 5.20 17.02 -22.50
C LYS A 126 3.77 16.75 -22.08
N ASP A 127 3.19 15.68 -22.63
CA ASP A 127 1.90 15.17 -22.22
C ASP A 127 1.88 14.82 -20.72
N LEU A 128 0.71 14.85 -20.12
CA LEU A 128 0.55 14.42 -18.74
C LEU A 128 0.90 12.92 -18.64
N THR A 129 2.04 12.67 -18.04
CA THR A 129 2.62 11.33 -17.93
C THR A 129 2.66 10.91 -16.46
N LEU A 130 2.02 9.79 -16.17
CA LEU A 130 2.10 9.10 -14.89
C LEU A 130 2.99 7.88 -15.05
N THR A 131 3.97 7.72 -14.17
CA THR A 131 4.85 6.55 -14.19
C THR A 131 4.90 5.91 -12.81
N LEU A 132 4.58 4.63 -12.74
CA LEU A 132 4.73 3.83 -11.51
C LEU A 132 6.10 3.17 -11.52
N TYR A 133 6.86 3.39 -10.46
CA TYR A 133 8.12 2.72 -10.21
C TYR A 133 8.00 1.79 -9.01
N ARG A 134 8.73 0.70 -9.06
CA ARG A 134 9.11 -0.13 -7.93
C ARG A 134 10.54 0.24 -7.53
N GLY A 135 10.68 1.04 -6.50
CA GLY A 135 11.95 1.70 -6.19
C GLY A 135 12.44 2.60 -7.32
N ASN A 136 13.43 2.12 -8.07
CA ASN A 136 13.98 2.83 -9.24
C ASN A 136 13.64 2.15 -10.57
N THR A 137 12.89 1.06 -10.55
CA THR A 137 12.53 0.30 -11.75
C THR A 137 11.14 0.72 -12.21
N GLU A 138 11.04 1.21 -13.45
CA GLU A 138 9.76 1.52 -14.07
C GLU A 138 8.93 0.25 -14.27
N MET A 139 7.69 0.28 -13.82
CA MET A 139 6.77 -0.84 -13.89
C MET A 139 5.67 -0.62 -14.92
N ALA A 140 5.15 0.61 -15.01
CA ALA A 140 4.09 0.97 -15.93
C ALA A 140 4.08 2.48 -16.17
N GLN A 141 3.50 2.90 -17.29
CA GLN A 141 3.31 4.30 -17.65
C GLN A 141 1.93 4.54 -18.25
N SER A 142 1.34 5.70 -17.94
CA SER A 142 0.11 6.21 -18.55
C SER A 142 0.37 7.59 -19.12
N ILE A 143 -0.01 7.82 -20.38
CA ILE A 143 0.18 9.10 -21.05
C ILE A 143 -1.20 9.61 -21.49
N THR A 144 -1.53 10.84 -21.09
CA THR A 144 -2.76 11.52 -21.48
C THR A 144 -2.39 12.80 -22.24
N SER A 145 -2.90 12.94 -23.45
CA SER A 145 -2.54 14.06 -24.31
C SER A 145 -2.97 15.40 -23.72
N GLN A 146 -2.19 16.43 -23.97
CA GLN A 146 -2.48 17.80 -23.53
C GLN A 146 -3.85 18.30 -24.03
N GLU A 147 -4.24 17.98 -25.25
CA GLU A 147 -5.54 18.36 -25.80
C GLU A 147 -6.72 17.84 -24.97
N THR A 148 -6.55 16.70 -24.32
CA THR A 148 -7.57 16.09 -23.48
C THR A 148 -7.66 16.74 -22.11
N VAL A 149 -6.52 17.13 -21.53
CA VAL A 149 -6.43 17.55 -20.12
C VAL A 149 -6.39 19.07 -19.93
N ASN A 150 -6.11 19.83 -20.98
CA ASN A 150 -5.95 21.29 -20.92
C ASN A 150 -7.27 22.04 -21.15
N ASN A 151 -8.23 21.88 -20.24
CA ASN A 151 -9.59 22.42 -20.38
C ASN A 151 -10.07 23.27 -19.20
N TYR A 152 -9.22 23.50 -18.19
CA TYR A 152 -9.54 24.24 -16.96
C TYR A 152 -10.65 23.59 -16.11
N GLU A 153 -10.98 22.34 -16.33
CA GLU A 153 -11.91 21.56 -15.53
C GLU A 153 -11.16 20.56 -14.68
N ASP A 154 -11.74 20.19 -13.55
CA ASP A 154 -11.23 19.10 -12.74
C ASP A 154 -11.47 17.77 -13.46
N PHE A 155 -10.48 16.93 -13.51
CA PHE A 155 -10.58 15.59 -14.09
C PHE A 155 -9.78 14.58 -13.29
N THR A 156 -10.21 13.32 -13.37
CA THR A 156 -9.54 12.19 -12.71
C THR A 156 -9.00 11.22 -13.75
N ILE A 157 -7.75 10.86 -13.62
CA ILE A 157 -7.16 9.73 -14.34
C ILE A 157 -7.37 8.48 -13.50
N ASN A 158 -8.10 7.51 -14.06
CA ASN A 158 -8.26 6.18 -13.50
C ASN A 158 -7.32 5.24 -14.24
N TRP A 159 -6.25 4.85 -13.60
CA TRP A 159 -5.20 4.04 -14.21
C TRP A 159 -5.15 2.64 -13.62
N ASN A 160 -5.57 1.66 -14.40
CA ASN A 160 -5.56 0.25 -14.05
C ASN A 160 -4.32 -0.44 -14.60
N ILE A 161 -3.51 -1.04 -13.73
CA ILE A 161 -2.24 -1.69 -14.06
C ILE A 161 -2.35 -3.18 -13.70
N PRO A 162 -2.55 -4.07 -14.68
CA PRO A 162 -2.57 -5.50 -14.42
C PRO A 162 -1.23 -5.99 -13.84
N ILE A 163 -1.29 -6.83 -12.81
CA ILE A 163 -0.09 -7.42 -12.22
C ILE A 163 0.54 -8.41 -13.20
N ASN A 164 1.85 -8.33 -13.34
CA ASN A 164 2.64 -9.28 -14.10
C ASN A 164 3.70 -9.94 -13.20
N GLU A 165 4.40 -10.93 -13.73
CA GLU A 165 5.38 -11.72 -12.98
C GLU A 165 6.47 -10.89 -12.28
N THR A 166 6.77 -9.70 -12.78
CA THR A 166 7.78 -8.82 -12.17
C THR A 166 7.22 -7.94 -11.06
N MET A 167 5.88 -7.90 -10.89
CA MET A 167 5.19 -6.98 -9.98
C MET A 167 4.65 -7.66 -8.72
N TYR A 168 4.63 -8.99 -8.64
CA TYR A 168 3.94 -9.67 -7.53
C TYR A 168 4.62 -9.52 -6.17
N ARG A 169 5.91 -9.15 -6.13
CA ARG A 169 6.64 -8.93 -4.87
C ARG A 169 7.39 -7.61 -4.90
N TRP A 170 7.25 -6.83 -3.85
CA TRP A 170 7.91 -5.56 -3.61
C TRP A 170 8.72 -5.65 -2.33
N ASN A 171 10.05 -5.59 -2.46
CA ASN A 171 10.97 -5.80 -1.36
C ASN A 171 11.04 -4.55 -0.46
N LYS A 172 10.94 -4.75 0.84
CA LYS A 172 11.01 -3.70 1.86
C LYS A 172 12.27 -2.84 1.83
N SER A 173 13.34 -3.31 1.22
CA SER A 173 14.65 -2.65 1.34
C SER A 173 14.94 -1.59 0.28
N ALA A 174 14.21 -1.49 -0.81
CA ALA A 174 14.47 -0.52 -1.90
C ALA A 174 13.39 -0.50 -2.98
N GLU A 175 12.25 -1.16 -2.79
CA GLU A 175 11.26 -1.35 -3.84
C GLU A 175 9.89 -0.78 -3.46
N GLU A 176 9.88 0.28 -2.64
CA GLU A 176 8.63 0.97 -2.33
C GLU A 176 8.04 1.61 -3.59
N PRO A 177 6.70 1.73 -3.67
CA PRO A 177 6.04 2.37 -4.80
C PRO A 177 6.39 3.85 -4.87
N VAL A 178 6.66 4.30 -6.10
CA VAL A 178 6.84 5.71 -6.43
C VAL A 178 5.96 6.04 -7.62
N VAL A 179 5.12 7.05 -7.48
CA VAL A 179 4.35 7.59 -8.60
C VAL A 179 4.95 8.92 -9.03
N ARG A 180 5.44 8.97 -10.25
CA ARG A 180 5.98 10.20 -10.85
C ARG A 180 4.94 10.82 -11.76
N VAL A 181 4.79 12.12 -11.66
CA VAL A 181 3.90 12.95 -12.48
C VAL A 181 4.76 13.94 -13.26
N GLU A 182 4.62 13.92 -14.56
CA GLU A 182 5.35 14.80 -15.47
C GLU A 182 4.39 15.51 -16.41
N TYR A 183 4.62 16.80 -16.62
CA TYR A 183 3.86 17.63 -17.56
C TYR A 183 4.71 18.84 -17.95
N SER A 184 4.62 19.30 -19.19
CA SER A 184 5.28 20.55 -19.60
C SER A 184 4.45 21.27 -20.65
N ALA A 185 4.20 22.56 -20.43
CA ALA A 185 3.47 23.41 -21.37
C ALA A 185 3.85 24.88 -21.23
N PRO A 186 3.68 25.70 -22.28
CA PRO A 186 3.86 27.14 -22.20
C PRO A 186 2.70 27.81 -21.48
N GLY A 187 2.97 28.90 -20.77
CA GLY A 187 1.97 29.81 -20.28
C GLY A 187 1.24 30.54 -21.44
N ARG A 188 0.00 30.92 -21.23
CA ARG A 188 -0.80 31.60 -22.26
C ARG A 188 -0.19 32.94 -22.66
N THR A 189 -0.31 33.26 -23.94
CA THR A 189 0.07 34.56 -24.50
C THR A 189 -1.01 35.03 -25.44
N GLY A 190 -1.32 36.31 -25.45
CA GLY A 190 -2.32 36.89 -26.36
C GLY A 190 -2.65 38.35 -26.04
N TRP A 191 -3.35 39.02 -26.94
CA TRP A 191 -3.84 40.38 -26.71
C TRP A 191 -4.90 40.45 -25.60
N ASP A 192 -5.64 39.38 -25.40
CA ASP A 192 -6.59 39.18 -24.32
C ASP A 192 -5.92 39.16 -22.94
N CYS A 193 -4.67 38.69 -22.87
CA CYS A 193 -3.87 38.68 -21.63
C CYS A 193 -3.42 40.07 -21.17
N ILE A 194 -3.59 41.10 -21.96
CA ILE A 194 -3.34 42.51 -21.55
C ILE A 194 -4.51 43.04 -20.70
N ILE A 195 -5.71 42.50 -20.90
CA ILE A 195 -6.95 42.96 -20.27
C ILE A 195 -7.42 41.98 -19.21
N PHE A 196 -7.19 40.69 -19.43
CA PHE A 196 -7.59 39.59 -18.53
C PHE A 196 -6.36 38.88 -17.96
N ASP A 197 -6.49 38.32 -16.78
CA ASP A 197 -5.48 37.44 -16.22
C ASP A 197 -5.40 36.14 -17.04
N CYS A 198 -4.23 35.88 -17.63
CA CYS A 198 -3.96 34.68 -18.42
C CYS A 198 -2.99 33.74 -17.67
N THR A 199 -2.92 33.87 -16.37
CA THR A 199 -2.13 32.94 -15.56
C THR A 199 -2.72 31.53 -15.71
N GLY A 200 -1.96 30.63 -16.28
CA GLY A 200 -2.31 29.22 -16.32
C GLY A 200 -1.98 28.54 -14.99
N GLU A 201 -2.48 27.35 -14.80
CA GLU A 201 -2.19 26.55 -13.61
C GLU A 201 -2.07 25.06 -13.94
N PHE A 202 -1.26 24.39 -13.17
CA PHE A 202 -1.25 22.94 -13.00
C PHE A 202 -1.55 22.64 -11.54
N ARG A 203 -2.68 22.00 -11.29
CA ARG A 203 -3.08 21.59 -9.95
C ARG A 203 -3.13 20.08 -9.89
N MET A 204 -2.57 19.52 -8.81
CA MET A 204 -2.69 18.12 -8.42
C MET A 204 -3.38 18.03 -7.07
N TYR A 205 -4.46 17.27 -6.99
CA TYR A 205 -5.19 17.05 -5.75
C TYR A 205 -4.49 16.02 -4.87
N TYR A 206 -4.70 16.13 -3.57
CA TYR A 206 -4.21 15.21 -2.53
C TYR A 206 -5.37 14.48 -1.86
N SER A 207 -5.07 13.45 -1.10
CA SER A 207 -6.10 12.62 -0.45
C SER A 207 -6.90 13.35 0.62
N ASN A 208 -6.44 14.52 1.11
CA ASN A 208 -7.16 15.38 2.04
C ASN A 208 -7.97 16.51 1.37
N ASN A 209 -8.21 16.45 0.05
CA ASN A 209 -8.98 17.50 -0.61
C ASN A 209 -10.45 17.47 -0.17
N GLU A 210 -11.04 18.68 -0.02
CA GLU A 210 -12.45 18.85 0.33
C GLU A 210 -13.37 18.89 -0.92
N ASP A 211 -12.78 18.98 -2.13
CA ASP A 211 -13.50 19.06 -3.40
C ASP A 211 -14.08 17.71 -3.83
N GLY A 212 -13.78 16.62 -3.09
CA GLY A 212 -14.30 15.28 -3.36
C GLY A 212 -13.65 14.62 -4.57
N GLN A 213 -12.46 15.08 -4.98
CA GLN A 213 -11.69 14.49 -6.06
C GLN A 213 -11.06 13.16 -5.61
N ALA A 214 -11.12 12.14 -6.47
CA ALA A 214 -10.52 10.84 -6.17
C ALA A 214 -8.99 10.90 -6.25
N VAL A 215 -8.32 10.56 -5.15
CA VAL A 215 -6.85 10.54 -5.06
C VAL A 215 -6.41 9.41 -4.14
N GLU A 216 -6.12 8.25 -4.73
CA GLU A 216 -5.60 7.09 -4.01
C GLU A 216 -4.95 6.09 -4.97
N ALA A 217 -4.17 5.17 -4.44
CA ALA A 217 -3.75 3.98 -5.16
C ALA A 217 -4.11 2.73 -4.35
N ASN A 218 -4.83 1.80 -4.98
CA ASN A 218 -5.24 0.54 -4.37
C ASN A 218 -4.38 -0.59 -4.92
N PHE A 219 -3.70 -1.29 -4.02
CA PHE A 219 -2.84 -2.43 -4.33
C PHE A 219 -3.56 -3.74 -3.97
N PRO A 220 -3.61 -4.74 -4.87
CA PRO A 220 -4.25 -6.02 -4.60
C PRO A 220 -3.37 -6.89 -3.69
N ILE A 221 -3.16 -6.45 -2.44
CA ILE A 221 -2.24 -7.08 -1.48
C ILE A 221 -2.78 -8.44 -1.05
N VAL A 222 -1.90 -9.42 -0.96
CA VAL A 222 -2.17 -10.76 -0.42
C VAL A 222 -1.21 -11.08 0.71
N ASN A 223 -1.62 -11.95 1.61
CA ASN A 223 -0.69 -12.50 2.60
C ASN A 223 0.43 -13.25 1.89
N ALA A 224 1.66 -13.09 2.34
CA ALA A 224 2.76 -13.92 1.90
C ALA A 224 2.34 -15.38 2.10
N THR A 225 1.99 -16.07 1.02
CA THR A 225 1.89 -17.52 1.07
C THR A 225 3.27 -17.97 1.46
N GLY A 226 3.40 -18.56 2.66
CA GLY A 226 4.66 -19.08 3.12
C GLY A 226 5.19 -20.01 2.04
N ASP A 227 6.14 -19.49 1.28
CA ASP A 227 6.84 -20.25 0.26
C ASP A 227 7.57 -21.34 1.03
N GLY A 228 6.97 -22.53 0.99
CA GLY A 228 7.61 -23.70 1.48
C GLY A 228 8.95 -23.78 0.78
N SER A 229 9.98 -23.41 1.50
CA SER A 229 11.36 -23.69 1.14
C SER A 229 11.42 -25.11 0.61
N GLY A 230 11.28 -25.24 -0.71
CA GLY A 230 11.50 -26.46 -1.42
C GLY A 230 12.98 -26.76 -1.43
N ASP A 231 13.49 -27.25 -0.30
CA ASP A 231 14.71 -28.02 -0.29
C ASP A 231 14.36 -29.41 -0.85
N GLY A 232 14.95 -29.71 -1.99
CA GLY A 232 14.75 -30.95 -2.71
C GLY A 232 15.12 -32.16 -1.87
N GLY A 233 14.16 -33.00 -1.62
CA GLY A 233 14.29 -34.30 -1.00
C GLY A 233 13.21 -35.23 -1.53
N ASP A 234 13.56 -35.90 -2.60
CA ASP A 234 12.90 -37.03 -3.23
C ASP A 234 12.38 -38.08 -2.21
N ASN A 235 11.23 -38.62 -2.53
CA ASN A 235 10.65 -39.92 -2.22
C ASN A 235 9.29 -39.95 -1.53
N GLY A 236 8.30 -40.26 -2.35
CA GLY A 236 7.44 -41.44 -2.21
C GLY A 236 6.34 -41.43 -1.17
N ASP A 237 5.18 -41.51 -1.73
CA ASP A 237 4.07 -42.30 -1.25
C ASP A 237 2.85 -41.56 -0.68
N GLY A 238 1.75 -41.97 -1.29
CA GLY A 238 0.43 -41.37 -1.20
C GLY A 238 -0.18 -41.32 0.21
N GLY A 239 -0.96 -40.28 0.43
CA GLY A 239 -1.81 -40.16 1.61
C GLY A 239 -2.79 -39.02 1.49
N LEU A 240 -4.05 -39.35 1.24
CA LEU A 240 -5.24 -38.50 1.35
C LEU A 240 -5.20 -37.57 2.57
N GLY A 241 -5.16 -36.25 2.34
CA GLY A 241 -5.21 -35.27 3.43
C GLY A 241 -5.29 -33.83 2.93
N GLY A 242 -6.05 -33.58 1.90
CA GLY A 242 -6.35 -32.23 1.47
C GLY A 242 -7.48 -31.64 2.31
N ALA A 243 -7.28 -30.35 2.65
CA ALA A 243 -8.29 -29.42 3.11
C ALA A 243 -8.95 -29.69 4.47
N VAL A 244 -8.38 -29.15 5.52
CA VAL A 244 -9.01 -28.28 6.51
C VAL A 244 -7.90 -27.65 7.37
N GLY A 245 -7.36 -26.54 6.97
CA GLY A 245 -6.29 -25.84 7.68
C GLY A 245 -6.46 -24.33 7.67
N ASP A 246 -7.67 -23.82 7.54
CA ASP A 246 -7.88 -22.39 7.65
C ASP A 246 -8.75 -22.04 8.84
N SER A 247 -8.14 -21.17 9.64
CA SER A 247 -8.80 -20.26 10.59
C SER A 247 -9.51 -20.88 11.80
N LEU A 248 -8.71 -21.38 12.75
CA LEU A 248 -9.08 -21.29 14.16
C LEU A 248 -7.95 -20.57 14.92
N PRO A 249 -8.09 -19.31 15.24
CA PRO A 249 -7.11 -18.61 16.04
C PRO A 249 -7.09 -19.19 17.46
N GLY A 250 -5.99 -19.74 17.86
CA GLY A 250 -5.67 -19.94 19.26
C GLY A 250 -5.88 -21.29 19.90
N PHE A 251 -6.33 -22.34 19.19
CA PHE A 251 -6.35 -23.68 19.77
C PHE A 251 -5.15 -24.51 19.33
N GLY A 252 -3.98 -24.10 19.84
CA GLY A 252 -2.73 -24.83 19.61
C GLY A 252 -2.74 -26.21 20.30
N LEU A 253 -1.79 -27.04 19.89
CA LEU A 253 -1.54 -28.43 20.33
C LEU A 253 -1.57 -28.61 21.87
N ALA A 254 -1.31 -27.56 22.64
CA ALA A 254 -1.38 -27.54 24.09
C ALA A 254 -2.81 -27.76 24.64
N ALA A 255 -3.86 -27.25 23.96
CA ALA A 255 -5.25 -27.46 24.39
C ALA A 255 -5.70 -28.90 24.13
N GLY A 256 -5.25 -29.50 23.03
CA GLY A 256 -5.51 -30.91 22.72
C GLY A 256 -4.89 -31.89 23.71
N LEU A 257 -3.66 -31.66 24.13
CA LEU A 257 -2.96 -32.49 25.11
C LEU A 257 -3.58 -32.35 26.51
N GLY A 258 -4.05 -31.15 26.89
CA GLY A 258 -4.76 -30.94 28.15
C GLY A 258 -6.07 -31.72 28.25
N ALA A 259 -6.86 -31.77 27.17
CA ALA A 259 -8.10 -32.53 27.11
C ALA A 259 -7.88 -34.03 27.20
N LEU A 260 -6.86 -34.56 26.56
CA LEU A 260 -6.48 -36.00 26.63
C LEU A 260 -6.02 -36.40 28.04
N ALA A 261 -5.26 -35.53 28.73
CA ALA A 261 -4.82 -35.78 30.09
C ALA A 261 -6.00 -35.82 31.08
N MET A 262 -6.99 -34.97 30.92
CA MET A 262 -8.19 -34.95 31.74
C MET A 262 -9.08 -36.19 31.53
N ALA A 263 -9.17 -36.65 30.26
CA ALA A 263 -9.93 -37.88 29.96
C ALA A 263 -9.28 -39.13 30.56
N ALA A 264 -7.94 -39.22 30.56
CA ALA A 264 -7.19 -40.33 31.15
C ALA A 264 -7.36 -40.40 32.70
N ILE A 265 -7.43 -39.23 33.39
CA ILE A 265 -7.64 -39.17 34.82
C ILE A 265 -9.08 -39.54 35.20
N ALA A 266 -10.08 -39.16 34.36
CA ALA A 266 -11.46 -39.50 34.58
C ALA A 266 -11.77 -40.99 34.40
N SER A 267 -11.06 -41.66 33.47
CA SER A 267 -11.22 -43.11 33.22
C SER A 267 -10.58 -43.97 34.34
N SER A 268 -9.46 -43.53 34.91
CA SER A 268 -8.79 -44.28 35.99
C SER A 268 -9.53 -44.28 37.32
N ARG A 269 -10.53 -43.39 37.54
CA ARG A 269 -11.37 -43.33 38.74
C ARG A 269 -12.57 -44.28 38.70
N ARG A 270 -12.85 -44.92 37.59
CA ARG A 270 -14.01 -45.84 37.46
C ARG A 270 -13.70 -47.30 37.78
N GLU A 271 -12.46 -47.65 38.10
CA GLU A 271 -12.03 -49.02 38.42
C GLU A 271 -11.68 -49.27 39.90
N GLU A 272 -12.10 -48.37 40.83
CA GLU A 272 -12.02 -48.67 42.28
C GLU A 272 -13.42 -48.82 42.88
#